data_2a767396efc6adda35c2c4c691955d64
#
_entry.id   2a767396efc6adda35c2c4c691955d64
#
_cell.length_a   1.000
_cell.length_b   1.000
_cell.length_c   1.000
_cell.angle_alpha   90.00
_cell.angle_beta   90.00
_cell.angle_gamma   90.00
#
_symmetry.space_group_name_H-M   'P 1'
#
loop_
_entity.id
_entity.type
_entity.pdbx_description
1 polymer ?
#
loop_
_entity_poly.entity_id
_entity_poly.type
_entity_poly.pdbx_seq_one_letter_code
_entity_poly.pdbx_strand_id
1 'polypeptide(L)'
;MKLTDNVHILKWVDEMAALTKPEKIVWIDGSEEQLEQLRAEAMGTGELIKLNEEKLPGCYLHRSDVNDVARVEDRTFICSKRQEDAGPTNNWMDPQEMYKKLYEIFDGSMKGRTMYVIPYSMGVVGSDFAKYGIELTDSIYVVVSMAIMTRIGTKVLDAIGDSAGYIKGLHSKAQLDPEKRYIVHFPEDNTIMSVNSGYGGNVLLGKKCFALRIASTLGRKEEWMAEHMLILGVENPQGEIRYVCGAFPSACGKTNLAMLIPPEAYREKGWKCWTVGDDIAWLRIGPDGRLWAVNPENGFFGVAPGTSAKSNPNALAATKKNTIFTNVVHNLDDNTVWWEGMDKNPPKNAENWKGEKWDCTDGSKGAHPNSRFTAPAVNCPCISPEFESKTGVPISAIIFGGRRAKTAPLVYQSRDWDHGVFVGSIMASETTAAATGKVGVVRRDPMAMRPFCGYNMGDYWQHWLDMGAKLSNPPKIFNVDWFRTDDEGNFEWPGFGDNLRVVEWILGRCFGEKDAVETELGYEPKPEDINLEGVDVTIDTVKDILGVDKELWLEECKGIREYYAQFGDKLPKKLAQELDDLEARLKK
;
A
#
# COMPACT_ATOMS: atom_id res chain seq x y z
N MET A 1 -10.99 23.97 22.82
CA MET A 1 -10.06 25.08 22.52
C MET A 1 -9.55 24.90 21.11
N LYS A 2 -9.63 25.91 20.25
CA LYS A 2 -9.07 25.87 18.88
C LYS A 2 -7.55 25.90 18.96
N LEU A 3 -6.87 25.18 18.10
CA LEU A 3 -5.39 25.06 18.11
C LEU A 3 -4.70 25.87 17.00
N THR A 4 -5.46 26.59 16.18
CA THR A 4 -4.93 27.41 15.09
C THR A 4 -5.73 28.68 14.90
N ASP A 5 -5.09 29.71 14.35
CA ASP A 5 -5.73 30.94 13.89
C ASP A 5 -5.88 30.97 12.35
N ASN A 6 -5.53 29.90 11.67
CA ASN A 6 -5.65 29.78 10.20
C ASN A 6 -7.13 29.91 9.81
N VAL A 7 -7.47 31.00 9.14
CA VAL A 7 -8.86 31.33 8.77
C VAL A 7 -9.48 30.33 7.81
N HIS A 8 -8.68 29.70 6.98
CA HIS A 8 -9.15 28.70 6.00
C HIS A 8 -9.55 27.40 6.70
N ILE A 9 -8.74 26.94 7.65
CA ILE A 9 -9.03 25.76 8.45
C ILE A 9 -10.27 25.99 9.32
N LEU A 10 -10.30 27.11 10.03
CA LEU A 10 -11.43 27.44 10.93
C LEU A 10 -12.74 27.53 10.18
N LYS A 11 -12.75 28.18 9.01
CA LYS A 11 -13.94 28.29 8.17
C LYS A 11 -14.44 26.92 7.73
N TRP A 12 -13.54 26.06 7.24
CA TRP A 12 -13.92 24.72 6.79
C TRP A 12 -14.45 23.84 7.92
N VAL A 13 -13.79 23.87 9.09
CA VAL A 13 -14.27 23.14 10.28
C VAL A 13 -15.66 23.61 10.69
N ASP A 14 -15.90 24.93 10.71
CA ASP A 14 -17.21 25.49 11.05
C ASP A 14 -18.29 25.09 10.04
N GLU A 15 -17.99 25.08 8.75
CA GLU A 15 -18.91 24.66 7.69
C GLU A 15 -19.27 23.17 7.84
N MET A 16 -18.29 22.31 8.08
CA MET A 16 -18.52 20.87 8.25
C MET A 16 -19.23 20.55 9.58
N ALA A 17 -18.96 21.30 10.61
CA ALA A 17 -19.70 21.19 11.89
C ALA A 17 -21.17 21.62 11.72
N ALA A 18 -21.44 22.67 10.96
CA ALA A 18 -22.81 23.10 10.66
C ALA A 18 -23.57 22.02 9.86
N LEU A 19 -22.88 21.30 8.98
CA LEU A 19 -23.46 20.20 8.20
C LEU A 19 -23.73 18.96 9.06
N THR A 20 -22.73 18.48 9.77
CA THR A 20 -22.77 17.20 10.51
C THR A 20 -23.40 17.32 11.90
N LYS A 21 -23.45 18.50 12.46
CA LYS A 21 -24.10 18.85 13.75
C LYS A 21 -23.59 18.04 14.95
N PRO A 22 -22.26 18.02 15.21
CA PRO A 22 -21.72 17.34 16.38
C PRO A 22 -22.14 18.05 17.68
N GLU A 23 -22.14 17.31 18.78
CA GLU A 23 -22.39 17.87 20.13
C GLU A 23 -21.24 18.77 20.59
N LYS A 24 -20.00 18.39 20.27
CA LYS A 24 -18.80 19.16 20.57
C LYS A 24 -17.70 18.89 19.55
N ILE A 25 -16.73 19.79 19.51
CA ILE A 25 -15.54 19.69 18.65
C ILE A 25 -14.30 19.59 19.54
N VAL A 26 -13.47 18.57 19.29
CA VAL A 26 -12.20 18.35 19.99
C VAL A 26 -11.06 18.40 19.00
N TRP A 27 -10.14 19.35 19.24
CA TRP A 27 -8.92 19.47 18.44
C TRP A 27 -7.85 18.53 18.98
N ILE A 28 -7.23 17.77 18.09
CA ILE A 28 -6.18 16.81 18.44
C ILE A 28 -4.83 17.51 18.41
N ASP A 29 -4.21 17.63 19.59
CA ASP A 29 -2.92 18.32 19.77
C ASP A 29 -1.71 17.42 19.54
N GLY A 30 -1.92 16.10 19.49
CA GLY A 30 -0.86 15.11 19.29
C GLY A 30 -0.15 14.68 20.59
N SER A 31 -0.59 15.17 21.75
CA SER A 31 -0.01 14.76 23.03
C SER A 31 -0.41 13.34 23.41
N GLU A 32 0.49 12.60 24.05
CA GLU A 32 0.18 11.28 24.57
C GLU A 32 -0.89 11.32 25.67
N GLU A 33 -0.90 12.39 26.47
CA GLU A 33 -1.93 12.60 27.50
C GLU A 33 -3.34 12.61 26.90
N GLN A 34 -3.56 13.38 25.83
CA GLN A 34 -4.86 13.44 25.15
C GLN A 34 -5.22 12.09 24.52
N LEU A 35 -4.26 11.43 23.88
CA LEU A 35 -4.49 10.12 23.26
C LEU A 35 -4.84 9.05 24.29
N GLU A 36 -4.22 9.07 25.48
CA GLU A 36 -4.58 8.14 26.57
C GLU A 36 -5.99 8.39 27.08
N GLN A 37 -6.41 9.64 27.22
CA GLN A 37 -7.78 9.98 27.59
C GLN A 37 -8.79 9.45 26.55
N LEU A 38 -8.49 9.59 25.26
CA LEU A 38 -9.34 9.08 24.18
C LEU A 38 -9.39 7.55 24.15
N ARG A 39 -8.28 6.87 24.38
CA ARG A 39 -8.25 5.40 24.49
C ARG A 39 -9.11 4.93 25.68
N ALA A 40 -9.03 5.61 26.82
CA ALA A 40 -9.86 5.31 27.98
C ALA A 40 -11.35 5.51 27.69
N GLU A 41 -11.72 6.59 27.00
CA GLU A 41 -13.09 6.84 26.56
C GLU A 41 -13.58 5.73 25.61
N ALA A 42 -12.76 5.33 24.64
CA ALA A 42 -13.07 4.26 23.70
C ALA A 42 -13.21 2.87 24.38
N MET A 43 -12.45 2.62 25.44
CA MET A 43 -12.65 1.41 26.27
C MET A 43 -14.00 1.42 26.98
N GLY A 44 -14.42 2.59 27.46
CA GLY A 44 -15.71 2.75 28.14
C GLY A 44 -16.91 2.52 27.23
N THR A 45 -16.78 2.80 25.94
CA THR A 45 -17.84 2.58 24.93
C THR A 45 -17.74 1.22 24.25
N GLY A 46 -16.67 0.46 24.45
CA GLY A 46 -16.40 -0.81 23.78
C GLY A 46 -15.78 -0.66 22.39
N GLU A 47 -15.50 0.56 21.93
CA GLU A 47 -14.83 0.79 20.64
C GLU A 47 -13.42 0.19 20.62
N LEU A 48 -12.72 0.21 21.75
CA LEU A 48 -11.44 -0.45 21.97
C LEU A 48 -11.51 -1.40 23.16
N ILE A 49 -10.87 -2.55 23.01
CA ILE A 49 -10.69 -3.53 24.08
C ILE A 49 -9.20 -3.54 24.42
N LYS A 50 -8.84 -3.22 25.66
CA LYS A 50 -7.44 -3.26 26.10
C LYS A 50 -6.95 -4.69 26.20
N LEU A 51 -5.80 -4.97 25.62
CA LEU A 51 -5.16 -6.29 25.66
C LEU A 51 -4.20 -6.42 26.87
N ASN A 52 -3.64 -7.61 27.03
CA ASN A 52 -2.71 -7.96 28.10
C ASN A 52 -1.48 -7.04 28.09
N GLU A 53 -1.32 -6.25 29.15
CA GLU A 53 -0.25 -5.25 29.23
C GLU A 53 1.15 -5.84 29.36
N GLU A 54 1.28 -7.05 29.92
CA GLU A 54 2.58 -7.73 30.05
C GLU A 54 3.04 -8.34 28.71
N LYS A 55 2.11 -8.94 27.96
CA LYS A 55 2.41 -9.63 26.70
C LYS A 55 2.33 -8.71 25.49
N LEU A 56 1.41 -7.75 25.50
CA LEU A 56 1.09 -6.83 24.40
C LEU A 56 0.92 -5.40 24.95
N PRO A 57 1.99 -4.79 25.49
CA PRO A 57 1.90 -3.46 26.09
C PRO A 57 1.40 -2.41 25.12
N GLY A 58 0.42 -1.63 25.58
CA GLY A 58 -0.17 -0.55 24.77
C GLY A 58 -1.01 -1.03 23.59
N CYS A 59 -1.36 -2.31 23.52
CA CYS A 59 -2.15 -2.86 22.41
C CYS A 59 -3.65 -2.91 22.73
N TYR A 60 -4.44 -2.80 21.67
CA TYR A 60 -5.91 -2.81 21.72
C TYR A 60 -6.48 -3.68 20.60
N LEU A 61 -7.68 -4.20 20.83
CA LEU A 61 -8.51 -4.86 19.85
C LEU A 61 -9.69 -3.95 19.47
N HIS A 62 -9.97 -3.86 18.19
CA HIS A 62 -11.13 -3.19 17.62
C HIS A 62 -11.91 -4.16 16.75
N ARG A 63 -13.24 -4.02 16.73
CA ARG A 63 -14.12 -4.77 15.83
C ARG A 63 -14.94 -3.78 15.01
N SER A 64 -14.88 -3.90 13.68
CA SER A 64 -15.75 -3.16 12.78
C SER A 64 -17.14 -3.82 12.70
N ASP A 65 -18.10 -3.11 12.11
CA ASP A 65 -19.39 -3.70 11.80
C ASP A 65 -19.23 -4.93 10.90
N VAL A 66 -20.09 -5.93 11.05
CA VAL A 66 -20.00 -7.19 10.29
C VAL A 66 -20.13 -7.02 8.77
N ASN A 67 -20.73 -5.91 8.33
CA ASN A 67 -20.87 -5.56 6.92
C ASN A 67 -19.82 -4.53 6.45
N ASP A 68 -18.78 -4.27 7.27
CA ASP A 68 -17.79 -3.21 7.03
C ASP A 68 -16.39 -3.72 7.37
N VAL A 69 -15.89 -4.63 6.53
CA VAL A 69 -14.69 -5.44 6.82
C VAL A 69 -13.58 -5.31 5.77
N ALA A 70 -13.83 -4.53 4.71
CA ALA A 70 -12.90 -4.37 3.59
C ALA A 70 -13.10 -3.02 2.90
N ARG A 71 -12.12 -2.64 2.06
CA ARG A 71 -12.30 -1.53 1.13
C ARG A 71 -13.44 -1.85 0.17
N VAL A 72 -14.18 -0.81 -0.22
CA VAL A 72 -15.34 -0.93 -1.11
C VAL A 72 -15.04 -0.23 -2.45
N GLU A 73 -14.49 -0.98 -3.40
CA GLU A 73 -14.07 -0.43 -4.69
C GLU A 73 -15.27 0.11 -5.51
N ASP A 74 -16.39 -0.57 -5.48
CA ASP A 74 -17.64 -0.16 -6.16
C ASP A 74 -18.29 1.09 -5.55
N ARG A 75 -17.89 1.47 -4.34
CA ARG A 75 -18.38 2.66 -3.62
C ARG A 75 -17.32 3.75 -3.51
N THR A 76 -16.19 3.58 -4.19
CA THR A 76 -15.07 4.54 -4.22
C THR A 76 -15.08 5.29 -5.54
N PHE A 77 -15.06 6.63 -5.46
CA PHE A 77 -15.26 7.51 -6.62
C PHE A 77 -14.11 8.53 -6.74
N ILE A 78 -13.79 8.84 -7.99
CA ILE A 78 -12.97 9.99 -8.35
C ILE A 78 -13.87 10.96 -9.10
N CYS A 79 -14.26 12.05 -8.45
CA CYS A 79 -15.18 13.04 -8.98
C CYS A 79 -14.44 14.27 -9.52
N SER A 80 -13.68 14.05 -10.57
CA SER A 80 -13.07 15.11 -11.37
C SER A 80 -14.14 15.90 -12.14
N LYS A 81 -13.82 17.13 -12.54
CA LYS A 81 -14.77 17.98 -13.29
C LYS A 81 -15.22 17.36 -14.59
N ARG A 82 -14.34 16.62 -15.28
CA ARG A 82 -14.64 15.90 -16.50
C ARG A 82 -14.47 14.41 -16.26
N GLN A 83 -15.40 13.62 -16.77
CA GLN A 83 -15.37 12.16 -16.63
C GLN A 83 -14.09 11.56 -17.25
N GLU A 84 -13.64 12.09 -18.37
CA GLU A 84 -12.43 11.59 -19.04
C GLU A 84 -11.16 11.72 -18.19
N ASP A 85 -11.13 12.69 -17.27
CA ASP A 85 -9.98 12.87 -16.36
C ASP A 85 -9.94 11.81 -15.25
N ALA A 86 -11.06 11.22 -14.90
CA ALA A 86 -11.10 10.05 -14.00
C ALA A 86 -10.69 8.76 -14.72
N GLY A 87 -11.02 8.64 -15.97
CA GLY A 87 -10.68 7.50 -16.82
C GLY A 87 -11.57 6.27 -16.62
N PRO A 88 -11.35 5.22 -17.43
CA PRO A 88 -12.22 4.04 -17.44
C PRO A 88 -12.06 3.11 -16.24
N THR A 89 -10.99 3.28 -15.46
CA THR A 89 -10.70 2.43 -14.29
C THR A 89 -11.28 2.95 -12.99
N ASN A 90 -11.83 4.17 -12.97
CA ASN A 90 -12.43 4.78 -11.79
C ASN A 90 -13.94 4.91 -11.93
N ASN A 91 -14.65 4.76 -10.81
CA ASN A 91 -16.05 5.18 -10.75
C ASN A 91 -16.09 6.71 -10.72
N TRP A 92 -17.01 7.27 -11.46
CA TRP A 92 -17.15 8.73 -11.58
C TRP A 92 -18.60 9.15 -11.42
N MET A 93 -18.79 10.31 -10.85
CA MET A 93 -20.05 11.06 -10.83
C MET A 93 -19.69 12.54 -10.94
N ASP A 94 -20.55 13.33 -11.57
CA ASP A 94 -20.38 14.79 -11.61
C ASP A 94 -20.14 15.34 -10.20
N PRO A 95 -19.13 16.19 -10.00
CA PRO A 95 -18.78 16.68 -8.64
C PRO A 95 -19.94 17.38 -7.94
N GLN A 96 -20.73 18.19 -8.64
CA GLN A 96 -21.84 18.91 -8.01
C GLN A 96 -22.97 17.96 -7.60
N GLU A 97 -23.27 16.96 -8.42
CA GLU A 97 -24.24 15.91 -8.06
C GLU A 97 -23.75 15.10 -6.86
N MET A 98 -22.46 14.76 -6.82
CA MET A 98 -21.89 14.02 -5.70
C MET A 98 -21.88 14.84 -4.41
N TYR A 99 -21.50 16.11 -4.45
CA TYR A 99 -21.58 16.99 -3.28
C TYR A 99 -23.01 17.07 -2.73
N LYS A 100 -23.98 17.25 -3.60
CA LYS A 100 -25.39 17.26 -3.20
C LYS A 100 -25.80 15.97 -2.49
N LYS A 101 -25.46 14.85 -3.09
CA LYS A 101 -25.75 13.51 -2.52
C LYS A 101 -25.07 13.34 -1.15
N LEU A 102 -23.78 13.66 -1.07
CA LEU A 102 -23.01 13.51 0.17
C LEU A 102 -23.53 14.45 1.27
N TYR A 103 -23.87 15.68 0.95
CA TYR A 103 -24.38 16.62 1.93
C TYR A 103 -25.71 16.17 2.54
N GLU A 104 -26.58 15.55 1.74
CA GLU A 104 -27.80 14.91 2.24
C GLU A 104 -27.49 13.77 3.22
N ILE A 105 -26.49 12.95 2.94
CA ILE A 105 -26.08 11.83 3.80
C ILE A 105 -25.37 12.32 5.06
N PHE A 106 -24.51 13.32 4.95
CA PHE A 106 -23.76 13.89 6.08
C PHE A 106 -24.60 14.78 6.99
N ASP A 107 -25.74 15.31 6.53
CA ASP A 107 -26.58 16.21 7.32
C ASP A 107 -26.97 15.57 8.65
N GLY A 108 -26.48 16.15 9.73
CA GLY A 108 -26.75 15.66 11.08
C GLY A 108 -26.09 14.33 11.44
N SER A 109 -25.15 13.82 10.64
CA SER A 109 -24.53 12.51 10.85
C SER A 109 -23.74 12.40 12.17
N MET A 110 -23.31 13.50 12.73
CA MET A 110 -22.57 13.52 14.00
C MET A 110 -23.43 13.98 15.21
N LYS A 111 -24.73 14.04 15.09
CA LYS A 111 -25.60 14.36 16.23
C LYS A 111 -25.38 13.40 17.40
N GLY A 112 -25.19 13.96 18.60
CA GLY A 112 -24.87 13.18 19.80
C GLY A 112 -23.44 12.63 19.84
N ARG A 113 -22.59 13.04 18.90
CA ARG A 113 -21.20 12.60 18.77
C ARG A 113 -20.23 13.77 18.87
N THR A 114 -18.97 13.46 19.09
CA THR A 114 -17.87 14.41 19.06
C THR A 114 -17.24 14.43 17.69
N MET A 115 -17.00 15.63 17.14
CA MET A 115 -16.13 15.80 15.98
C MET A 115 -14.70 15.99 16.44
N TYR A 116 -13.80 15.12 16.02
CA TYR A 116 -12.37 15.24 16.25
C TYR A 116 -11.72 15.89 15.03
N VAL A 117 -10.89 16.90 15.29
CA VAL A 117 -10.12 17.61 14.25
C VAL A 117 -8.68 17.14 14.33
N ILE A 118 -8.24 16.38 13.32
CA ILE A 118 -6.92 15.74 13.30
C ILE A 118 -6.02 16.44 12.28
N PRO A 119 -5.11 17.33 12.70
CA PRO A 119 -4.04 17.80 11.82
C PRO A 119 -3.01 16.68 11.66
N TYR A 120 -2.65 16.34 10.43
CA TYR A 120 -1.69 15.27 10.19
C TYR A 120 -0.76 15.57 9.02
N SER A 121 0.41 14.97 9.05
CA SER A 121 1.41 15.03 7.98
C SER A 121 1.60 13.68 7.36
N MET A 122 1.59 13.65 6.04
CA MET A 122 2.15 12.56 5.26
C MET A 122 3.58 12.94 4.91
N GLY A 123 4.54 12.16 5.45
CA GLY A 123 5.96 12.50 5.42
C GLY A 123 6.43 13.22 6.69
N VAL A 124 7.74 13.35 6.83
CA VAL A 124 8.39 14.01 7.97
C VAL A 124 8.04 15.50 7.96
N VAL A 125 7.51 16.01 9.07
CA VAL A 125 7.11 17.42 9.19
C VAL A 125 8.29 18.34 8.87
N GLY A 126 8.05 19.32 7.99
CA GLY A 126 9.07 20.27 7.56
C GLY A 126 10.01 19.78 6.47
N SER A 127 9.81 18.56 5.94
CA SER A 127 10.54 18.10 4.76
C SER A 127 9.89 18.59 3.46
N ASP A 128 10.66 18.64 2.38
CA ASP A 128 10.15 19.02 1.05
C ASP A 128 9.14 17.99 0.49
N PHE A 129 9.20 16.75 0.98
CA PHE A 129 8.23 15.71 0.62
C PHE A 129 6.91 15.84 1.37
N ALA A 130 6.88 16.48 2.55
CA ALA A 130 5.71 16.48 3.40
C ALA A 130 4.52 17.19 2.75
N LYS A 131 3.36 16.57 2.90
CA LYS A 131 2.05 17.16 2.57
C LYS A 131 1.15 17.03 3.79
N TYR A 132 0.34 18.06 4.03
CA TYR A 132 -0.45 18.14 5.24
C TYR A 132 -1.94 18.01 4.95
N GLY A 133 -2.65 17.43 5.90
CA GLY A 133 -4.09 17.29 5.85
C GLY A 133 -4.74 17.60 7.18
N ILE A 134 -6.05 17.82 7.11
CA ILE A 134 -6.93 17.90 8.28
C ILE A 134 -8.02 16.87 8.07
N GLU A 135 -8.11 15.87 8.95
CA GLU A 135 -9.23 14.94 8.95
C GLU A 135 -10.20 15.28 10.06
N LEU A 136 -11.48 15.41 9.71
CA LEU A 136 -12.60 15.53 10.66
C LEU A 136 -13.27 14.16 10.75
N THR A 137 -13.47 13.65 11.97
CA THR A 137 -14.07 12.32 12.18
C THR A 137 -14.85 12.27 13.48
N ASP A 138 -15.84 11.38 13.54
CA ASP A 138 -16.59 11.07 14.77
C ASP A 138 -16.13 9.77 15.44
N SER A 139 -14.98 9.23 15.05
CA SER A 139 -14.46 7.95 15.55
C SER A 139 -13.14 8.12 16.31
N ILE A 140 -13.10 7.68 17.57
CA ILE A 140 -11.85 7.63 18.35
C ILE A 140 -10.89 6.59 17.75
N TYR A 141 -11.40 5.48 17.23
CA TYR A 141 -10.58 4.49 16.52
C TYR A 141 -9.77 5.15 15.39
N VAL A 142 -10.39 6.05 14.64
CA VAL A 142 -9.70 6.82 13.59
C VAL A 142 -8.61 7.70 14.18
N VAL A 143 -8.89 8.43 15.26
CA VAL A 143 -7.90 9.31 15.90
C VAL A 143 -6.66 8.53 16.33
N VAL A 144 -6.83 7.45 17.08
CA VAL A 144 -5.70 6.68 17.62
C VAL A 144 -4.96 5.89 16.52
N SER A 145 -5.67 5.47 15.48
CA SER A 145 -5.06 4.83 14.32
C SER A 145 -4.26 5.83 13.46
N MET A 146 -4.79 7.04 13.26
CA MET A 146 -4.06 8.11 12.56
C MET A 146 -2.81 8.53 13.32
N ALA A 147 -2.83 8.50 14.66
CA ALA A 147 -1.66 8.78 15.49
C ALA A 147 -0.51 7.77 15.27
N ILE A 148 -0.84 6.54 14.89
CA ILE A 148 0.15 5.50 14.54
C ILE A 148 0.59 5.65 13.07
N MET A 149 -0.36 5.83 12.16
CA MET A 149 -0.11 5.79 10.73
C MET A 149 0.48 7.08 10.17
N THR A 150 0.29 8.19 10.86
CA THR A 150 0.73 9.53 10.41
C THR A 150 1.41 10.28 11.54
N ARG A 151 1.88 11.48 11.28
CA ARG A 151 2.41 12.40 12.28
C ARG A 151 1.36 13.47 12.53
N ILE A 152 0.84 13.55 13.76
CA ILE A 152 -0.33 14.37 14.09
C ILE A 152 0.00 15.51 15.05
N GLY A 153 -0.90 16.49 15.13
CA GLY A 153 -0.96 17.47 16.19
C GLY A 153 -0.54 18.89 15.83
N THR A 154 -0.24 19.68 16.86
CA THR A 154 0.07 21.11 16.72
C THR A 154 1.26 21.42 15.84
N LYS A 155 2.27 20.57 15.82
CA LYS A 155 3.43 20.72 14.92
C LYS A 155 3.04 20.75 13.44
N VAL A 156 1.96 20.06 13.07
CA VAL A 156 1.43 20.07 11.70
C VAL A 156 0.74 21.41 11.42
N LEU A 157 -0.05 21.90 12.36
CA LEU A 157 -0.68 23.22 12.24
C LEU A 157 0.36 24.33 12.10
N ASP A 158 1.43 24.27 12.87
CA ASP A 158 2.55 25.20 12.76
C ASP A 158 3.20 25.15 11.35
N ALA A 159 3.35 23.96 10.80
CA ALA A 159 3.91 23.75 9.45
C ALA A 159 2.95 24.25 8.34
N ILE A 160 1.64 24.11 8.50
CA ILE A 160 0.64 24.67 7.59
C ILE A 160 0.66 26.19 7.63
N GLY A 161 0.80 26.76 8.84
CA GLY A 161 0.76 28.22 9.05
C GLY A 161 -0.57 28.82 8.59
N ASP A 162 -0.51 29.86 7.79
CA ASP A 162 -1.70 30.56 7.25
C ASP A 162 -2.14 30.04 5.88
N SER A 163 -1.53 28.95 5.39
CA SER A 163 -1.80 28.42 4.06
C SER A 163 -3.21 27.80 3.95
N ALA A 164 -3.81 27.96 2.78
CA ALA A 164 -5.01 27.20 2.37
C ALA A 164 -4.65 25.86 1.70
N GLY A 165 -3.36 25.56 1.51
CA GLY A 165 -2.84 24.41 0.78
C GLY A 165 -2.73 23.15 1.66
N TYR A 166 -3.82 22.68 2.20
CA TYR A 166 -3.91 21.40 2.94
C TYR A 166 -5.01 20.53 2.34
N ILE A 167 -4.92 19.24 2.57
CA ILE A 167 -5.93 18.27 2.09
C ILE A 167 -7.05 18.19 3.13
N LYS A 168 -8.28 18.32 2.66
CA LYS A 168 -9.50 18.29 3.48
C LYS A 168 -10.06 16.87 3.48
N GLY A 169 -10.29 16.31 4.67
CA GLY A 169 -10.90 15.02 4.84
C GLY A 169 -12.07 15.07 5.80
N LEU A 170 -13.26 14.67 5.38
CA LEU A 170 -14.43 14.53 6.23
C LEU A 170 -14.84 13.07 6.29
N HIS A 171 -14.90 12.52 7.50
CA HIS A 171 -15.38 11.16 7.77
C HIS A 171 -16.46 11.17 8.85
N SER A 172 -17.51 10.41 8.64
CA SER A 172 -18.50 10.06 9.67
C SER A 172 -18.93 8.60 9.51
N LYS A 173 -19.03 7.90 10.62
CA LYS A 173 -19.63 6.55 10.64
C LYS A 173 -21.12 6.59 10.30
N ALA A 174 -21.78 7.71 10.56
CA ALA A 174 -23.23 7.86 10.39
C ALA A 174 -23.98 6.66 11.00
N GLN A 175 -24.77 5.92 10.23
CA GLN A 175 -25.46 4.71 10.67
C GLN A 175 -24.80 3.43 10.17
N LEU A 176 -23.62 3.50 9.56
CA LEU A 176 -22.92 2.36 8.94
C LEU A 176 -23.79 1.65 7.86
N ASP A 177 -24.61 2.42 7.16
CA ASP A 177 -25.49 1.90 6.12
C ASP A 177 -24.69 1.61 4.84
N PRO A 178 -24.57 0.35 4.41
CA PRO A 178 -23.80 0.00 3.21
C PRO A 178 -24.38 0.58 1.92
N GLU A 179 -25.69 0.85 1.87
CA GLU A 179 -26.33 1.45 0.70
C GLU A 179 -26.04 2.95 0.56
N LYS A 180 -25.63 3.60 1.64
CA LYS A 180 -25.24 5.01 1.70
C LYS A 180 -23.76 5.19 2.00
N ARG A 181 -22.97 4.16 1.82
CA ARG A 181 -21.52 4.18 2.00
C ARG A 181 -20.86 4.72 0.76
N TYR A 182 -20.05 5.77 0.94
CA TYR A 182 -19.28 6.39 -0.12
C TYR A 182 -17.90 6.79 0.36
N ILE A 183 -16.88 6.54 -0.47
CA ILE A 183 -15.52 7.06 -0.31
C ILE A 183 -15.21 7.87 -1.57
N VAL A 184 -15.23 9.19 -1.45
CA VAL A 184 -15.21 10.09 -2.60
C VAL A 184 -14.03 11.04 -2.56
N HIS A 185 -13.40 11.23 -3.71
CA HIS A 185 -12.28 12.14 -3.90
C HIS A 185 -12.67 13.22 -4.91
N PHE A 186 -12.39 14.48 -4.54
CA PHE A 186 -12.56 15.64 -5.41
C PHE A 186 -11.17 16.23 -5.67
N PRO A 187 -10.45 15.74 -6.72
CA PRO A 187 -9.03 16.07 -6.91
C PRO A 187 -8.76 17.57 -7.08
N GLU A 188 -9.62 18.29 -7.80
CA GLU A 188 -9.45 19.72 -8.01
C GLU A 188 -9.70 20.56 -6.75
N ASP A 189 -10.43 20.00 -5.77
CA ASP A 189 -10.74 20.67 -4.50
C ASP A 189 -9.86 20.16 -3.35
N ASN A 190 -8.93 19.25 -3.59
CA ASN A 190 -8.11 18.62 -2.56
C ASN A 190 -8.96 18.11 -1.38
N THR A 191 -10.10 17.46 -1.69
CA THR A 191 -11.10 17.06 -0.70
C THR A 191 -11.39 15.57 -0.80
N ILE A 192 -11.51 14.93 0.35
CA ILE A 192 -11.89 13.52 0.51
C ILE A 192 -13.10 13.47 1.44
N MET A 193 -14.14 12.71 1.07
CA MET A 193 -15.31 12.49 1.91
C MET A 193 -15.60 10.99 2.02
N SER A 194 -15.66 10.48 3.24
CA SER A 194 -15.95 9.08 3.54
C SER A 194 -17.09 9.00 4.54
N VAL A 195 -18.13 8.25 4.23
CA VAL A 195 -19.33 8.16 5.07
C VAL A 195 -19.87 6.74 5.14
N ASN A 196 -20.48 6.39 6.28
CA ASN A 196 -21.08 5.09 6.57
C ASN A 196 -20.09 3.92 6.60
N SER A 197 -18.82 4.20 6.89
CA SER A 197 -17.80 3.18 7.17
C SER A 197 -17.04 3.51 8.45
N GLY A 198 -16.65 2.47 9.16
CA GLY A 198 -15.73 2.51 10.29
C GLY A 198 -14.51 1.61 10.07
N TYR A 199 -14.40 1.00 8.89
CA TYR A 199 -13.27 0.14 8.54
C TYR A 199 -12.03 0.97 8.15
N GLY A 200 -10.87 0.65 8.74
CA GLY A 200 -9.62 1.43 8.62
C GLY A 200 -9.24 1.81 7.19
N GLY A 201 -9.34 0.88 6.24
CA GLY A 201 -9.00 1.15 4.84
C GLY A 201 -9.90 2.20 4.16
N ASN A 202 -11.07 2.50 4.71
CA ASN A 202 -12.02 3.49 4.20
C ASN A 202 -11.99 4.81 4.99
N VAL A 203 -11.41 4.82 6.18
CA VAL A 203 -11.58 5.93 7.13
C VAL A 203 -10.28 6.56 7.60
N LEU A 204 -9.14 5.88 7.45
CA LEU A 204 -7.82 6.46 7.64
C LEU A 204 -7.45 7.21 6.35
N LEU A 205 -7.94 8.43 6.22
CA LEU A 205 -7.94 9.16 4.95
C LEU A 205 -6.55 9.58 4.48
N GLY A 206 -5.54 9.53 5.36
CA GLY A 206 -4.15 9.77 5.00
C GLY A 206 -3.53 8.66 4.15
N LYS A 207 -4.03 7.43 4.24
CA LYS A 207 -3.42 6.27 3.59
C LYS A 207 -3.72 6.22 2.08
N LYS A 208 -4.68 5.43 1.64
CA LYS A 208 -4.97 5.25 0.21
C LYS A 208 -5.61 6.47 -0.44
N CYS A 209 -6.50 7.14 0.29
CA CYS A 209 -7.21 8.29 -0.25
C CYS A 209 -6.28 9.47 -0.52
N PHE A 210 -5.48 9.86 0.47
CA PHE A 210 -4.55 10.98 0.33
C PHE A 210 -3.22 10.53 -0.31
N ALA A 211 -2.52 9.56 0.30
CA ALA A 211 -1.15 9.23 -0.09
C ALA A 211 -1.01 8.61 -1.48
N LEU A 212 -2.10 8.10 -2.05
CA LEU A 212 -2.13 7.58 -3.42
C LEU A 212 -3.11 8.33 -4.33
N ARG A 213 -4.41 8.31 -4.04
CA ARG A 213 -5.40 8.87 -4.98
C ARG A 213 -5.25 10.39 -5.18
N ILE A 214 -5.26 11.16 -4.13
CA ILE A 214 -5.02 12.62 -4.23
C ILE A 214 -3.56 12.91 -4.57
N ALA A 215 -2.62 12.23 -3.92
CA ALA A 215 -1.18 12.44 -4.15
C ALA A 215 -0.75 12.14 -5.58
N SER A 216 -1.35 11.16 -6.25
CA SER A 216 -1.06 10.90 -7.67
C SER A 216 -1.42 12.09 -8.56
N THR A 217 -2.52 12.79 -8.25
CA THR A 217 -2.90 14.02 -8.98
C THR A 217 -1.97 15.18 -8.68
N LEU A 218 -1.55 15.32 -7.41
CA LEU A 218 -0.57 16.34 -7.01
C LEU A 218 0.78 16.09 -7.68
N GLY A 219 1.24 14.85 -7.69
CA GLY A 219 2.50 14.46 -8.32
C GLY A 219 2.53 14.79 -9.80
N ARG A 220 1.44 14.56 -10.53
CA ARG A 220 1.33 14.95 -11.92
C ARG A 220 1.52 16.47 -12.11
N LYS A 221 0.93 17.28 -11.25
CA LYS A 221 1.01 18.75 -11.33
C LYS A 221 2.38 19.29 -10.90
N GLU A 222 2.98 18.67 -9.89
CA GLU A 222 4.20 19.14 -9.22
C GLU A 222 5.45 18.39 -9.68
N GLU A 223 5.33 17.46 -10.64
CA GLU A 223 6.43 16.68 -11.21
C GLU A 223 7.12 15.74 -10.20
N TRP A 224 6.31 14.98 -9.46
CA TRP A 224 6.75 13.88 -8.63
C TRP A 224 5.78 12.69 -8.75
N MET A 225 6.07 11.59 -8.07
CA MET A 225 5.32 10.34 -8.23
C MET A 225 4.88 9.80 -6.88
N ALA A 226 3.60 9.46 -6.74
CA ALA A 226 3.04 8.74 -5.62
C ALA A 226 2.70 7.32 -6.07
N GLU A 227 3.38 6.33 -5.50
CA GLU A 227 3.33 4.95 -5.99
C GLU A 227 2.99 3.96 -4.89
N HIS A 228 2.26 2.91 -5.27
CA HIS A 228 1.92 1.79 -4.40
C HIS A 228 3.10 0.82 -4.35
N MET A 229 4.15 1.23 -3.63
CA MET A 229 5.43 0.53 -3.61
C MET A 229 6.00 0.40 -2.22
N LEU A 230 6.64 -0.73 -1.97
CA LEU A 230 7.59 -0.87 -0.86
C LEU A 230 8.90 -0.13 -1.18
N ILE A 231 9.65 0.18 -0.14
CA ILE A 231 11.02 0.71 -0.24
C ILE A 231 11.92 -0.16 0.64
N LEU A 232 12.86 -0.85 0.02
CA LEU A 232 13.77 -1.79 0.67
C LEU A 232 15.22 -1.35 0.48
N GLY A 233 15.99 -1.29 1.56
CA GLY A 233 17.44 -1.16 1.52
C GLY A 233 18.10 -2.53 1.67
N VAL A 234 19.07 -2.82 0.80
CA VAL A 234 19.89 -4.03 0.86
C VAL A 234 21.32 -3.62 1.13
N GLU A 235 21.84 -4.06 2.28
CA GLU A 235 23.22 -3.83 2.69
C GLU A 235 24.09 -5.03 2.33
N ASN A 236 25.14 -4.79 1.56
CA ASN A 236 26.08 -5.83 1.18
C ASN A 236 27.12 -6.08 2.28
N PRO A 237 27.97 -7.14 2.15
CA PRO A 237 29.02 -7.43 3.14
C PRO A 237 30.03 -6.29 3.40
N GLN A 238 30.15 -5.35 2.46
CA GLN A 238 31.03 -4.18 2.60
C GLN A 238 30.37 -3.00 3.33
N GLY A 239 29.08 -3.16 3.74
CA GLY A 239 28.35 -2.11 4.43
C GLY A 239 27.72 -1.07 3.51
N GLU A 240 27.75 -1.27 2.19
CA GLU A 240 27.07 -0.41 1.22
C GLU A 240 25.59 -0.76 1.15
N ILE A 241 24.71 0.25 1.27
CA ILE A 241 23.27 0.07 1.19
C ILE A 241 22.74 0.61 -0.15
N ARG A 242 22.01 -0.24 -0.86
CA ARG A 242 21.35 0.08 -2.14
C ARG A 242 19.85 -0.09 -1.98
N TYR A 243 19.08 0.82 -2.56
CA TYR A 243 17.64 0.87 -2.33
C TYR A 243 16.86 0.51 -3.59
N VAL A 244 15.77 -0.24 -3.39
CA VAL A 244 14.82 -0.61 -4.43
C VAL A 244 13.41 -0.23 -4.02
N CYS A 245 12.57 0.11 -5.01
CA CYS A 245 11.12 0.17 -4.85
C CYS A 245 10.48 -1.03 -5.53
N GLY A 246 9.36 -1.51 -5.00
CA GLY A 246 8.66 -2.64 -5.59
C GLY A 246 7.15 -2.48 -5.55
N ALA A 247 6.49 -2.72 -6.68
CA ALA A 247 5.04 -2.71 -6.82
C ALA A 247 4.54 -4.11 -7.09
N PHE A 248 3.61 -4.58 -6.25
CA PHE A 248 3.01 -5.91 -6.34
C PHE A 248 1.51 -5.80 -6.04
N PRO A 249 0.64 -6.45 -6.81
CA PRO A 249 -0.77 -6.57 -6.47
C PRO A 249 -0.97 -7.30 -5.13
N SER A 250 -2.17 -7.23 -4.60
CA SER A 250 -2.53 -7.93 -3.35
C SER A 250 -2.16 -9.42 -3.41
N ALA A 251 -1.66 -9.95 -2.30
CA ALA A 251 -1.24 -11.34 -2.13
C ALA A 251 -0.09 -11.79 -3.06
N CYS A 252 0.74 -10.86 -3.53
CA CYS A 252 1.89 -11.16 -4.40
C CYS A 252 3.25 -10.97 -3.71
N GLY A 253 3.28 -10.89 -2.36
CA GLY A 253 4.51 -10.92 -1.58
C GLY A 253 5.15 -9.56 -1.28
N LYS A 254 4.44 -8.44 -1.45
CA LYS A 254 4.99 -7.10 -1.22
C LYS A 254 5.50 -6.89 0.21
N THR A 255 4.67 -7.15 1.21
CA THR A 255 5.06 -6.95 2.62
C THR A 255 6.21 -7.87 3.04
N ASN A 256 6.22 -9.11 2.55
CA ASN A 256 7.30 -10.04 2.84
C ASN A 256 8.63 -9.58 2.25
N LEU A 257 8.60 -9.00 1.06
CA LEU A 257 9.82 -8.42 0.46
C LEU A 257 10.26 -7.16 1.21
N ALA A 258 9.32 -6.31 1.63
CA ALA A 258 9.62 -5.07 2.36
C ALA A 258 10.35 -5.31 3.68
N MET A 259 10.06 -6.42 4.34
CA MET A 259 10.59 -6.79 5.66
C MET A 259 11.44 -8.07 5.60
N LEU A 260 12.09 -8.29 4.47
CA LEU A 260 12.81 -9.51 4.15
C LEU A 260 13.95 -9.76 5.12
N ILE A 261 14.08 -11.03 5.54
CA ILE A 261 15.25 -11.52 6.26
C ILE A 261 16.12 -12.31 5.28
N PRO A 262 17.39 -11.93 5.07
CA PRO A 262 18.28 -12.67 4.20
C PRO A 262 18.38 -14.14 4.60
N PRO A 263 18.54 -15.08 3.64
CA PRO A 263 18.83 -16.47 3.95
C PRO A 263 20.12 -16.59 4.78
N GLU A 264 20.25 -17.68 5.54
CA GLU A 264 21.42 -17.92 6.42
C GLU A 264 22.75 -17.76 5.67
N ALA A 265 22.86 -18.34 4.47
CA ALA A 265 24.07 -18.22 3.64
C ALA A 265 24.47 -16.77 3.32
N TYR A 266 23.49 -15.87 3.26
CA TYR A 266 23.73 -14.44 3.07
C TYR A 266 24.03 -13.72 4.38
N ARG A 267 23.30 -14.05 5.45
CA ARG A 267 23.51 -13.43 6.78
C ARG A 267 24.91 -13.70 7.31
N GLU A 268 25.41 -14.91 7.15
CA GLU A 268 26.76 -15.29 7.56
C GLU A 268 27.86 -14.49 6.86
N LYS A 269 27.57 -14.00 5.65
CA LYS A 269 28.47 -13.14 4.87
C LYS A 269 28.31 -11.66 5.18
N GLY A 270 27.34 -11.27 6.01
CA GLY A 270 27.13 -9.89 6.43
C GLY A 270 26.04 -9.14 5.68
N TRP A 271 25.21 -9.81 4.84
CA TRP A 271 24.07 -9.19 4.18
C TRP A 271 22.98 -8.84 5.19
N LYS A 272 22.38 -7.66 5.03
CA LYS A 272 21.26 -7.18 5.84
C LYS A 272 20.21 -6.54 4.94
N CYS A 273 18.96 -6.56 5.39
CA CYS A 273 17.86 -5.84 4.74
C CYS A 273 17.26 -4.84 5.71
N TRP A 274 16.88 -3.67 5.18
CA TRP A 274 16.35 -2.55 5.92
C TRP A 274 15.04 -2.11 5.27
N THR A 275 13.96 -2.00 6.06
CA THR A 275 12.69 -1.49 5.54
C THR A 275 12.59 0.02 5.74
N VAL A 276 12.30 0.74 4.66
CA VAL A 276 11.96 2.15 4.69
C VAL A 276 10.44 2.30 4.61
N GLY A 277 9.78 1.46 3.84
CA GLY A 277 8.33 1.43 3.72
C GLY A 277 7.82 0.13 3.14
N ASP A 278 6.59 -0.25 3.52
CA ASP A 278 5.98 -1.51 3.09
C ASP A 278 4.92 -1.34 1.99
N ASP A 279 4.39 -0.14 1.80
CA ASP A 279 3.17 0.02 1.01
C ASP A 279 3.17 1.21 0.06
N ILE A 280 3.66 2.38 0.48
CA ILE A 280 3.58 3.63 -0.29
C ILE A 280 4.95 4.30 -0.38
N ALA A 281 5.32 4.74 -1.57
CA ALA A 281 6.51 5.51 -1.84
C ALA A 281 6.16 6.81 -2.57
N TRP A 282 6.68 7.92 -2.08
CA TRP A 282 6.68 9.18 -2.79
C TRP A 282 8.07 9.44 -3.35
N LEU A 283 8.16 9.65 -4.66
CA LEU A 283 9.43 9.74 -5.38
C LEU A 283 9.57 11.10 -6.05
N ARG A 284 10.73 11.72 -5.89
CA ARG A 284 11.12 12.98 -6.50
C ARG A 284 12.45 12.86 -7.21
N ILE A 285 12.67 13.71 -8.20
CA ILE A 285 13.96 13.84 -8.86
C ILE A 285 14.89 14.64 -7.93
N GLY A 286 16.00 14.02 -7.52
CA GLY A 286 17.02 14.68 -6.70
C GLY A 286 18.00 15.50 -7.52
N PRO A 287 18.88 16.29 -6.85
CA PRO A 287 19.89 17.11 -7.51
C PRO A 287 20.90 16.32 -8.36
N ASP A 288 21.05 15.04 -8.07
CA ASP A 288 21.93 14.09 -8.78
C ASP A 288 21.26 13.45 -10.01
N GLY A 289 20.03 13.85 -10.36
CA GLY A 289 19.30 13.30 -11.48
C GLY A 289 18.70 11.92 -11.27
N ARG A 290 18.74 11.41 -10.02
CA ARG A 290 18.15 10.14 -9.61
C ARG A 290 16.77 10.36 -9.00
N LEU A 291 15.98 9.27 -8.92
CA LEU A 291 14.77 9.26 -8.09
C LEU A 291 15.13 9.02 -6.62
N TRP A 292 14.56 9.83 -5.76
CA TRP A 292 14.65 9.71 -4.31
C TRP A 292 13.28 9.43 -3.73
N ALA A 293 13.18 8.50 -2.80
CA ALA A 293 11.92 8.04 -2.23
C ALA A 293 11.86 8.24 -0.72
N VAL A 294 10.65 8.59 -0.25
CA VAL A 294 10.29 8.55 1.17
C VAL A 294 9.06 7.68 1.34
N ASN A 295 8.91 7.09 2.52
CA ASN A 295 7.65 6.55 2.99
C ASN A 295 6.86 7.70 3.64
N PRO A 296 5.68 8.08 3.11
CA PRO A 296 4.89 9.14 3.72
C PRO A 296 4.20 8.73 5.02
N GLU A 297 4.10 7.44 5.30
CA GLU A 297 3.44 6.89 6.48
C GLU A 297 4.40 6.73 7.66
N ASN A 298 3.85 6.65 8.88
CA ASN A 298 4.60 6.44 10.12
C ASN A 298 4.35 5.06 10.76
N GLY A 299 3.54 4.26 10.13
CA GLY A 299 3.14 2.94 10.62
C GLY A 299 2.81 1.96 9.51
N PHE A 300 2.47 0.75 9.92
CA PHE A 300 2.05 -0.33 9.03
C PHE A 300 0.58 -0.66 9.26
N PHE A 301 -0.17 -0.80 8.19
CA PHE A 301 -1.54 -1.30 8.20
C PHE A 301 -1.56 -2.65 7.46
N GLY A 302 -1.12 -3.68 8.15
CA GLY A 302 -0.88 -5.00 7.57
C GLY A 302 -2.05 -5.96 7.67
N VAL A 303 -2.10 -6.95 6.77
CA VAL A 303 -3.03 -8.07 6.83
C VAL A 303 -2.53 -9.03 7.92
N ALA A 304 -3.41 -9.37 8.88
CA ALA A 304 -3.04 -10.24 9.99
C ALA A 304 -2.96 -11.73 9.59
N PRO A 305 -3.98 -12.34 8.95
CA PRO A 305 -3.93 -13.76 8.59
C PRO A 305 -2.70 -14.10 7.75
N GLY A 306 -2.04 -15.19 8.09
CA GLY A 306 -0.83 -15.65 7.44
C GLY A 306 0.47 -15.02 7.96
N THR A 307 0.39 -13.94 8.73
CA THR A 307 1.57 -13.33 9.38
C THR A 307 2.02 -14.20 10.56
N SER A 308 3.24 -14.72 10.49
CA SER A 308 3.78 -15.65 11.46
C SER A 308 5.29 -15.48 11.63
N ALA A 309 5.85 -16.14 12.63
CA ALA A 309 7.30 -16.22 12.82
C ALA A 309 8.01 -16.91 11.63
N LYS A 310 7.30 -17.69 10.84
CA LYS A 310 7.84 -18.37 9.65
C LYS A 310 7.73 -17.49 8.40
N SER A 311 6.56 -16.88 8.18
CA SER A 311 6.29 -16.13 6.94
C SER A 311 6.89 -14.73 6.95
N ASN A 312 6.76 -14.01 8.09
CA ASN A 312 7.27 -12.66 8.24
C ASN A 312 7.51 -12.33 9.73
N PRO A 313 8.65 -12.78 10.31
CA PRO A 313 8.94 -12.54 11.71
C PRO A 313 9.09 -11.06 12.05
N ASN A 314 9.53 -10.21 11.13
CA ASN A 314 9.65 -8.77 11.36
C ASN A 314 8.27 -8.09 11.48
N ALA A 315 7.32 -8.45 10.63
CA ALA A 315 5.93 -7.94 10.75
C ALA A 315 5.30 -8.39 12.06
N LEU A 316 5.46 -9.66 12.41
CA LEU A 316 4.93 -10.19 13.69
C LEU A 316 5.55 -9.45 14.88
N ALA A 317 6.86 -9.21 14.88
CA ALA A 317 7.55 -8.46 15.93
C ALA A 317 7.04 -7.01 16.02
N ALA A 318 6.72 -6.38 14.90
CA ALA A 318 6.18 -5.01 14.88
C ALA A 318 4.83 -4.90 15.61
N THR A 319 4.07 -5.99 15.71
CA THR A 319 2.75 -5.99 16.37
C THR A 319 2.80 -6.11 17.89
N LYS A 320 3.97 -6.27 18.50
CA LYS A 320 4.10 -6.66 19.93
C LYS A 320 3.87 -5.54 20.93
N LYS A 321 3.80 -4.28 20.49
CA LYS A 321 3.51 -3.14 21.35
C LYS A 321 2.82 -2.01 20.59
N ASN A 322 2.04 -1.21 21.31
CA ASN A 322 1.39 0.00 20.79
C ASN A 322 0.59 -0.23 19.48
N THR A 323 0.01 -1.40 19.33
CA THR A 323 -0.65 -1.85 18.11
C THR A 323 -2.15 -1.98 18.32
N ILE A 324 -2.91 -1.63 17.28
CA ILE A 324 -4.35 -1.85 17.24
C ILE A 324 -4.63 -2.99 16.27
N PHE A 325 -5.22 -4.08 16.80
CA PHE A 325 -5.66 -5.21 15.99
C PHE A 325 -7.14 -5.03 15.64
N THR A 326 -7.51 -5.30 14.41
CA THR A 326 -8.89 -5.18 13.94
C THR A 326 -9.39 -6.49 13.36
N ASN A 327 -10.52 -6.99 13.89
CA ASN A 327 -11.22 -8.19 13.40
C ASN A 327 -10.40 -9.48 13.49
N VAL A 328 -9.56 -9.59 14.49
CA VAL A 328 -8.82 -10.82 14.84
C VAL A 328 -9.55 -11.60 15.95
N VAL A 329 -9.06 -12.79 16.27
CA VAL A 329 -9.56 -13.59 17.38
C VAL A 329 -9.08 -12.99 18.71
N HIS A 330 -9.98 -12.90 19.69
CA HIS A 330 -9.66 -12.53 21.06
C HIS A 330 -9.49 -13.80 21.90
N ASN A 331 -8.28 -14.07 22.37
CA ASN A 331 -7.99 -15.15 23.29
C ASN A 331 -8.36 -14.70 24.71
N LEU A 332 -9.40 -15.29 25.29
CA LEU A 332 -9.93 -14.90 26.60
C LEU A 332 -9.11 -15.44 27.77
N ASP A 333 -8.28 -16.46 27.58
CA ASP A 333 -7.49 -17.04 28.67
C ASP A 333 -6.39 -16.10 29.16
N ASP A 334 -5.72 -15.42 28.23
CA ASP A 334 -4.61 -14.51 28.53
C ASP A 334 -4.80 -13.08 28.02
N ASN A 335 -5.98 -12.79 27.45
CA ASN A 335 -6.32 -11.48 26.90
C ASN A 335 -5.34 -11.03 25.79
N THR A 336 -5.02 -11.95 24.89
CA THR A 336 -4.20 -11.69 23.69
C THR A 336 -5.04 -11.89 22.43
N VAL A 337 -4.38 -11.84 21.28
CA VAL A 337 -5.02 -12.03 19.97
C VAL A 337 -4.41 -13.20 19.22
N TRP A 338 -5.19 -13.73 18.28
CA TRP A 338 -4.75 -14.79 17.39
C TRP A 338 -5.41 -14.62 16.01
N TRP A 339 -4.79 -15.19 14.99
CA TRP A 339 -5.34 -15.25 13.62
C TRP A 339 -4.84 -16.49 12.90
N GLU A 340 -5.55 -16.92 11.88
CA GLU A 340 -5.21 -18.10 11.10
C GLU A 340 -3.84 -17.92 10.44
N GLY A 341 -2.99 -18.95 10.62
CA GLY A 341 -1.62 -18.94 10.13
C GLY A 341 -0.60 -18.29 11.06
N MET A 342 -1.02 -17.69 12.19
CA MET A 342 -0.10 -17.16 13.20
C MET A 342 0.78 -18.27 13.79
N ASP A 343 0.14 -19.34 14.21
CA ASP A 343 0.75 -20.58 14.70
C ASP A 343 -0.22 -21.75 14.58
N LYS A 344 0.21 -22.91 15.06
CA LYS A 344 -0.61 -24.15 15.04
C LYS A 344 -1.46 -24.36 16.28
N ASN A 345 -1.52 -23.38 17.19
CA ASN A 345 -2.16 -23.48 18.49
C ASN A 345 -3.30 -22.46 18.62
N PRO A 346 -4.43 -22.64 17.90
CA PRO A 346 -5.57 -21.74 18.07
C PRO A 346 -6.12 -21.79 19.50
N PRO A 347 -6.53 -20.65 20.06
CA PRO A 347 -7.06 -20.61 21.43
C PRO A 347 -8.38 -21.37 21.52
N LYS A 348 -8.57 -22.08 22.63
CA LYS A 348 -9.79 -22.87 22.88
C LYS A 348 -10.90 -22.05 23.55
N ASN A 349 -10.54 -21.06 24.34
CA ASN A 349 -11.46 -20.13 24.98
C ASN A 349 -11.32 -18.75 24.33
N ALA A 350 -12.11 -18.51 23.31
CA ALA A 350 -11.92 -17.35 22.47
C ALA A 350 -13.24 -16.80 21.89
N GLU A 351 -13.18 -15.55 21.49
CA GLU A 351 -14.20 -14.90 20.67
C GLU A 351 -13.66 -14.70 19.24
N ASN A 352 -14.52 -14.93 18.24
CA ASN A 352 -14.20 -14.64 16.85
C ASN A 352 -14.20 -13.14 16.58
N TRP A 353 -13.93 -12.76 15.31
CA TRP A 353 -13.87 -11.36 14.91
C TRP A 353 -15.19 -10.59 15.10
N LYS A 354 -16.32 -11.29 15.23
CA LYS A 354 -17.63 -10.69 15.51
C LYS A 354 -17.90 -10.50 17.01
N GLY A 355 -17.03 -11.01 17.88
CA GLY A 355 -17.24 -11.01 19.32
C GLY A 355 -18.13 -12.13 19.82
N GLU A 356 -18.34 -13.17 19.02
CA GLU A 356 -19.11 -14.37 19.38
C GLU A 356 -18.16 -15.45 19.86
N LYS A 357 -18.64 -16.29 20.80
CA LYS A 357 -17.86 -17.45 21.24
C LYS A 357 -17.47 -18.32 20.05
N TRP A 358 -16.19 -18.65 19.95
CA TRP A 358 -15.64 -19.39 18.83
C TRP A 358 -14.99 -20.70 19.28
N ASP A 359 -15.34 -21.77 18.56
CA ASP A 359 -14.73 -23.09 18.72
C ASP A 359 -13.78 -23.33 17.55
N CYS A 360 -12.47 -23.38 17.83
CA CYS A 360 -11.43 -23.56 16.82
C CYS A 360 -11.49 -24.93 16.10
N THR A 361 -12.34 -25.85 16.58
CA THR A 361 -12.49 -27.19 15.98
C THR A 361 -13.70 -27.31 15.05
N ASP A 362 -14.53 -26.28 14.93
CA ASP A 362 -15.78 -26.33 14.14
C ASP A 362 -15.59 -26.09 12.63
N GLY A 363 -14.35 -25.83 12.19
CA GLY A 363 -14.01 -25.58 10.80
C GLY A 363 -14.26 -24.14 10.34
N SER A 364 -14.83 -23.28 11.18
CA SER A 364 -15.02 -21.86 10.86
C SER A 364 -13.73 -21.06 11.07
N LYS A 365 -13.65 -19.90 10.39
CA LYS A 365 -12.57 -18.94 10.61
C LYS A 365 -12.86 -18.09 11.86
N GLY A 366 -11.86 -17.95 12.73
CA GLY A 366 -11.96 -17.10 13.90
C GLY A 366 -11.70 -15.64 13.60
N ALA A 367 -10.62 -15.34 12.88
CA ALA A 367 -10.34 -14.01 12.38
C ALA A 367 -10.99 -13.77 11.01
N HIS A 368 -11.33 -12.52 10.68
CA HIS A 368 -11.76 -12.19 9.34
C HIS A 368 -10.56 -12.33 8.37
N PRO A 369 -10.75 -12.86 7.14
CA PRO A 369 -9.65 -13.00 6.17
C PRO A 369 -8.93 -11.70 5.82
N ASN A 370 -9.61 -10.56 5.97
CA ASN A 370 -9.05 -9.22 5.77
C ASN A 370 -8.80 -8.47 7.07
N SER A 371 -8.68 -9.20 8.19
CA SER A 371 -8.32 -8.60 9.49
C SER A 371 -6.94 -7.93 9.41
N ARG A 372 -6.78 -6.88 10.22
CA ARG A 372 -5.63 -5.99 10.12
C ARG A 372 -4.95 -5.77 11.46
N PHE A 373 -3.68 -5.38 11.39
CA PHE A 373 -2.99 -4.75 12.50
C PHE A 373 -2.51 -3.36 12.07
N THR A 374 -2.59 -2.39 12.97
CA THR A 374 -2.07 -1.04 12.81
C THR A 374 -0.93 -0.88 13.79
N ALA A 375 0.31 -0.91 13.31
CA ALA A 375 1.51 -0.95 14.15
C ALA A 375 2.46 0.21 13.84
N PRO A 376 3.12 0.81 14.86
CA PRO A 376 4.17 1.78 14.63
C PRO A 376 5.34 1.18 13.83
N ALA A 377 5.80 1.91 12.82
CA ALA A 377 6.91 1.44 11.97
C ALA A 377 8.21 1.23 12.79
N VAL A 378 8.42 2.05 13.81
CA VAL A 378 9.60 1.96 14.70
C VAL A 378 9.68 0.64 15.49
N ASN A 379 8.59 -0.11 15.58
CA ASN A 379 8.59 -1.43 16.20
C ASN A 379 9.26 -2.51 15.33
N CYS A 380 9.41 -2.26 14.03
CA CYS A 380 9.98 -3.23 13.11
C CYS A 380 11.49 -3.41 13.38
N PRO A 381 11.97 -4.64 13.64
CA PRO A 381 13.38 -4.87 13.94
C PRO A 381 14.35 -4.44 12.83
N CYS A 382 13.92 -4.43 11.58
CA CYS A 382 14.73 -4.03 10.44
C CYS A 382 14.38 -2.65 9.88
N ILE A 383 13.77 -1.78 10.72
CA ILE A 383 13.49 -0.40 10.29
C ILE A 383 14.78 0.32 9.90
N SER A 384 14.79 0.97 8.75
CA SER A 384 15.95 1.67 8.22
C SER A 384 16.33 2.87 9.10
N PRO A 385 17.63 3.13 9.33
CA PRO A 385 18.09 4.39 9.92
C PRO A 385 17.63 5.62 9.12
N GLU A 386 17.36 5.46 7.83
CA GLU A 386 16.88 6.53 6.93
C GLU A 386 15.36 6.71 6.92
N PHE A 387 14.62 6.00 7.77
CA PHE A 387 13.17 6.09 7.84
C PHE A 387 12.67 7.53 8.07
N GLU A 388 13.35 8.30 8.91
CA GLU A 388 13.04 9.71 9.21
C GLU A 388 13.83 10.71 8.36
N SER A 389 14.50 10.26 7.30
CA SER A 389 15.25 11.15 6.41
C SER A 389 14.32 12.14 5.71
N LYS A 390 14.64 13.43 5.82
CA LYS A 390 13.90 14.50 5.12
C LYS A 390 14.12 14.52 3.62
N THR A 391 15.23 13.94 3.15
CA THR A 391 15.60 13.89 1.73
C THR A 391 15.26 12.54 1.09
N GLY A 392 14.95 11.55 1.88
CA GLY A 392 14.66 10.20 1.42
C GLY A 392 15.91 9.38 1.09
N VAL A 393 15.72 8.34 0.28
CA VAL A 393 16.77 7.42 -0.15
C VAL A 393 16.83 7.35 -1.68
N PRO A 394 18.04 7.24 -2.28
CA PRO A 394 18.18 7.15 -3.73
C PRO A 394 17.79 5.74 -4.22
N ILE A 395 16.97 5.68 -5.25
CA ILE A 395 16.45 4.42 -5.78
C ILE A 395 17.28 3.95 -6.98
N SER A 396 17.82 2.74 -6.87
CA SER A 396 18.62 2.12 -7.92
C SER A 396 17.78 1.26 -8.87
N ALA A 397 16.73 0.60 -8.35
CA ALA A 397 15.86 -0.27 -9.13
C ALA A 397 14.40 -0.09 -8.75
N ILE A 398 13.52 -0.24 -9.75
CA ILE A 398 12.08 -0.38 -9.58
C ILE A 398 11.70 -1.79 -10.03
N ILE A 399 11.01 -2.53 -9.17
CA ILE A 399 10.63 -3.92 -9.39
C ILE A 399 9.11 -4.01 -9.50
N PHE A 400 8.62 -4.47 -10.63
CA PHE A 400 7.22 -4.85 -10.81
C PHE A 400 7.09 -6.36 -10.69
N GLY A 401 6.01 -6.84 -10.07
CA GLY A 401 5.79 -8.26 -9.96
C GLY A 401 4.31 -8.60 -9.80
N GLY A 402 3.95 -9.79 -10.25
CA GLY A 402 2.61 -10.33 -10.12
C GLY A 402 2.66 -11.83 -9.90
N ARG A 403 1.50 -12.44 -9.75
CA ARG A 403 1.37 -13.89 -9.60
C ARG A 403 0.97 -14.50 -10.95
N ARG A 404 1.90 -15.17 -11.61
CA ARG A 404 1.66 -15.89 -12.87
C ARG A 404 2.23 -17.31 -12.75
N ALA A 405 1.42 -18.33 -13.03
CA ALA A 405 1.86 -19.73 -12.90
C ALA A 405 2.86 -20.14 -13.99
N LYS A 406 2.71 -19.64 -15.21
CA LYS A 406 3.46 -20.13 -16.39
C LYS A 406 4.05 -19.04 -17.29
N THR A 407 3.51 -17.83 -17.28
CA THR A 407 3.80 -16.84 -18.34
C THR A 407 5.06 -16.02 -18.06
N ALA A 408 5.18 -15.41 -16.88
CA ALA A 408 6.28 -14.51 -16.59
C ALA A 408 7.53 -15.27 -16.10
N PRO A 409 8.74 -14.93 -16.58
CA PRO A 409 9.98 -15.50 -16.05
C PRO A 409 10.25 -15.01 -14.63
N LEU A 410 11.16 -15.71 -13.93
CA LEU A 410 11.58 -15.36 -12.56
C LEU A 410 11.98 -13.89 -12.45
N VAL A 411 12.74 -13.40 -13.41
CA VAL A 411 13.17 -12.00 -13.48
C VAL A 411 13.57 -11.61 -14.90
N TYR A 412 13.25 -10.38 -15.28
CA TYR A 412 13.87 -9.74 -16.43
C TYR A 412 13.97 -8.24 -16.23
N GLN A 413 14.96 -7.63 -16.87
CA GLN A 413 15.21 -6.20 -16.87
C GLN A 413 14.63 -5.58 -18.13
N SER A 414 13.96 -4.43 -17.99
CA SER A 414 13.53 -3.64 -19.15
C SER A 414 14.73 -3.08 -19.92
N ARG A 415 14.55 -2.84 -21.22
CA ARG A 415 15.60 -2.32 -22.10
C ARG A 415 16.00 -0.90 -21.77
N ASP A 416 15.03 -0.10 -21.38
CA ASP A 416 15.18 1.30 -20.98
C ASP A 416 14.00 1.71 -20.08
N TRP A 417 13.94 2.98 -19.70
CA TRP A 417 12.86 3.50 -18.87
C TRP A 417 11.49 3.36 -19.55
N ASP A 418 11.38 3.77 -20.81
CA ASP A 418 10.10 3.73 -21.55
C ASP A 418 9.58 2.30 -21.69
N HIS A 419 10.46 1.36 -22.00
CA HIS A 419 10.13 -0.07 -21.99
C HIS A 419 9.73 -0.53 -20.57
N GLY A 420 10.38 -0.01 -19.54
CA GLY A 420 10.03 -0.27 -18.15
C GLY A 420 8.63 0.22 -17.78
N VAL A 421 8.23 1.37 -18.29
CA VAL A 421 6.85 1.87 -18.12
C VAL A 421 5.86 0.92 -18.78
N PHE A 422 6.17 0.41 -19.96
CA PHE A 422 5.39 -0.62 -20.61
C PHE A 422 5.28 -1.88 -19.74
N VAL A 423 6.39 -2.37 -19.20
CA VAL A 423 6.43 -3.53 -18.30
C VAL A 423 5.52 -3.35 -17.09
N GLY A 424 5.56 -2.17 -16.46
CA GLY A 424 4.67 -1.84 -15.35
C GLY A 424 3.19 -1.74 -15.75
N SER A 425 2.91 -1.19 -16.92
CA SER A 425 1.54 -1.00 -17.43
C SER A 425 0.84 -2.32 -17.77
N ILE A 426 1.57 -3.37 -18.05
CA ILE A 426 1.02 -4.69 -18.39
C ILE A 426 0.96 -5.65 -17.21
N MET A 427 1.33 -5.21 -16.02
CA MET A 427 1.26 -6.04 -14.82
C MET A 427 -0.09 -6.75 -14.70
N ALA A 428 -0.03 -8.02 -14.38
CA ALA A 428 -1.20 -8.84 -14.18
C ALA A 428 -0.94 -9.88 -13.11
N SER A 429 -2.01 -10.30 -12.45
CA SER A 429 -1.96 -11.34 -11.43
C SER A 429 -3.10 -12.32 -11.64
N GLU A 430 -2.83 -13.61 -11.48
CA GLU A 430 -3.85 -14.64 -11.51
C GLU A 430 -4.58 -14.70 -10.18
N THR A 431 -5.90 -14.85 -10.21
CA THR A 431 -6.72 -14.96 -9.01
C THR A 431 -6.41 -16.25 -8.26
N THR A 432 -6.46 -16.16 -6.93
CA THR A 432 -6.25 -17.28 -6.02
C THR A 432 -7.58 -17.78 -5.44
N ALA A 433 -7.55 -18.93 -4.76
CA ALA A 433 -8.72 -19.48 -4.06
C ALA A 433 -9.26 -18.54 -2.96
N ALA A 434 -8.46 -17.61 -2.46
CA ALA A 434 -8.87 -16.63 -1.45
C ALA A 434 -9.64 -15.44 -2.03
N ALA A 435 -9.62 -15.26 -3.36
CA ALA A 435 -10.35 -14.20 -4.05
C ALA A 435 -11.74 -14.68 -4.47
N THR A 436 -12.70 -13.75 -4.57
CA THR A 436 -14.00 -14.04 -5.16
C THR A 436 -13.86 -14.25 -6.67
N GLY A 437 -14.39 -15.37 -7.20
CA GLY A 437 -14.35 -15.70 -8.63
C GLY A 437 -13.60 -17.00 -8.92
N LYS A 438 -13.28 -17.22 -10.20
CA LYS A 438 -12.54 -18.41 -10.64
C LYS A 438 -11.05 -18.26 -10.33
N VAL A 439 -10.42 -19.36 -9.90
CA VAL A 439 -8.96 -19.46 -9.73
C VAL A 439 -8.28 -19.39 -11.10
N GLY A 440 -7.13 -18.72 -11.17
CA GLY A 440 -6.32 -18.63 -12.39
C GLY A 440 -6.79 -17.61 -13.42
N VAL A 441 -7.78 -16.79 -13.11
CA VAL A 441 -8.21 -15.69 -14.00
C VAL A 441 -7.20 -14.55 -13.91
N VAL A 442 -6.73 -14.08 -15.07
CA VAL A 442 -5.78 -12.97 -15.16
C VAL A 442 -6.50 -11.64 -14.92
N ARG A 443 -6.04 -10.91 -13.90
CA ARG A 443 -6.50 -9.56 -13.57
C ARG A 443 -5.38 -8.57 -13.85
N ARG A 444 -5.68 -7.58 -14.70
CA ARG A 444 -4.74 -6.48 -14.97
C ARG A 444 -4.75 -5.50 -13.81
N ASP A 445 -3.58 -5.22 -13.29
CA ASP A 445 -3.39 -4.25 -12.22
C ASP A 445 -2.10 -3.45 -12.49
N PRO A 446 -2.13 -2.53 -13.44
CA PRO A 446 -0.95 -1.78 -13.85
C PRO A 446 -0.26 -1.11 -12.66
N MET A 447 1.03 -1.40 -12.50
CA MET A 447 1.87 -0.81 -11.45
C MET A 447 1.29 -0.97 -10.03
N ALA A 448 0.36 -1.93 -9.82
CA ALA A 448 -0.44 -2.12 -8.61
C ALA A 448 -1.23 -0.85 -8.20
N MET A 449 -1.51 0.02 -9.17
CA MET A 449 -2.16 1.32 -8.95
C MET A 449 -3.61 1.40 -9.45
N ARG A 450 -4.16 0.33 -10.02
CA ARG A 450 -5.52 0.39 -10.58
C ARG A 450 -6.57 0.92 -9.60
N PRO A 451 -6.63 0.46 -8.33
CA PRO A 451 -7.60 0.99 -7.36
C PRO A 451 -7.19 2.36 -6.78
N PHE A 452 -6.00 2.84 -7.04
CA PHE A 452 -5.38 3.94 -6.28
C PHE A 452 -4.89 5.12 -7.14
N CYS A 453 -5.03 5.04 -8.45
CA CYS A 453 -4.74 6.18 -9.33
C CYS A 453 -5.93 7.15 -9.33
N GLY A 454 -5.69 8.39 -8.92
CA GLY A 454 -6.71 9.43 -8.78
C GLY A 454 -7.09 10.13 -10.09
N TYR A 455 -6.64 9.63 -11.24
CA TYR A 455 -6.94 10.22 -12.54
C TYR A 455 -6.81 9.16 -13.64
N ASN A 456 -7.01 9.56 -14.91
CA ASN A 456 -6.95 8.67 -16.05
C ASN A 456 -5.60 7.95 -16.12
N MET A 457 -5.63 6.63 -16.10
CA MET A 457 -4.40 5.83 -16.05
C MET A 457 -3.55 5.96 -17.33
N GLY A 458 -4.16 6.27 -18.47
CA GLY A 458 -3.40 6.62 -19.67
C GLY A 458 -2.52 7.86 -19.46
N ASP A 459 -3.07 8.89 -18.84
CA ASP A 459 -2.32 10.10 -18.45
C ASP A 459 -1.29 9.79 -17.34
N TYR A 460 -1.58 8.87 -16.45
CA TYR A 460 -0.66 8.40 -15.43
C TYR A 460 0.58 7.73 -16.04
N TRP A 461 0.40 6.87 -17.03
CA TRP A 461 1.53 6.28 -17.77
C TRP A 461 2.33 7.34 -18.54
N GLN A 462 1.64 8.32 -19.14
CA GLN A 462 2.32 9.43 -19.80
C GLN A 462 3.16 10.25 -18.80
N HIS A 463 2.65 10.44 -17.58
CA HIS A 463 3.43 11.08 -16.51
C HIS A 463 4.71 10.30 -16.17
N TRP A 464 4.64 8.97 -16.10
CA TRP A 464 5.82 8.12 -15.94
C TRP A 464 6.84 8.33 -17.07
N LEU A 465 6.38 8.37 -18.32
CA LEU A 465 7.25 8.62 -19.47
C LEU A 465 7.89 10.01 -19.39
N ASP A 466 7.10 11.03 -19.05
CA ASP A 466 7.56 12.41 -18.92
C ASP A 466 8.59 12.56 -17.79
N MET A 467 8.38 11.89 -16.66
CA MET A 467 9.33 11.87 -15.54
C MET A 467 10.67 11.25 -15.96
N GLY A 468 10.63 10.15 -16.70
CA GLY A 468 11.84 9.50 -17.22
C GLY A 468 12.68 10.41 -18.12
N ALA A 469 12.03 11.24 -18.92
CA ALA A 469 12.72 12.21 -19.78
C ALA A 469 13.50 13.28 -18.99
N LYS A 470 13.14 13.50 -17.73
CA LYS A 470 13.79 14.47 -16.84
C LYS A 470 14.88 13.85 -15.94
N LEU A 471 14.99 12.53 -15.94
CA LEU A 471 15.98 11.82 -15.13
C LEU A 471 17.28 11.66 -15.93
N SER A 472 18.36 12.23 -15.44
CA SER A 472 19.70 12.03 -16.04
C SER A 472 20.34 10.71 -15.62
N ASN A 473 19.88 10.14 -14.50
CA ASN A 473 20.35 8.87 -13.96
C ASN A 473 19.15 8.05 -13.43
N PRO A 474 18.27 7.55 -14.34
CA PRO A 474 17.07 6.83 -13.93
C PRO A 474 17.39 5.48 -13.29
N PRO A 475 16.56 5.02 -12.34
CA PRO A 475 16.64 3.63 -11.90
C PRO A 475 16.33 2.69 -13.05
N LYS A 476 16.90 1.48 -12.98
CA LYS A 476 16.54 0.39 -13.91
C LYS A 476 15.25 -0.25 -13.45
N ILE A 477 14.45 -0.73 -14.40
CA ILE A 477 13.14 -1.33 -14.14
C ILE A 477 13.21 -2.82 -14.45
N PHE A 478 12.65 -3.62 -13.54
CA PHE A 478 12.64 -5.08 -13.61
C PHE A 478 11.23 -5.60 -13.40
N ASN A 479 10.97 -6.80 -13.92
CA ASN A 479 9.79 -7.58 -13.56
C ASN A 479 10.24 -8.88 -12.91
N VAL A 480 9.52 -9.31 -11.88
CA VAL A 480 9.75 -10.58 -11.17
C VAL A 480 8.47 -11.37 -11.05
N ASP A 481 8.62 -12.69 -10.95
CA ASP A 481 7.51 -13.61 -10.65
C ASP A 481 8.01 -14.72 -9.72
N TRP A 482 7.56 -14.67 -8.48
CA TRP A 482 7.91 -15.66 -7.45
C TRP A 482 7.03 -16.92 -7.48
N PHE A 483 6.03 -16.97 -8.36
CA PHE A 483 4.90 -17.89 -8.26
C PHE A 483 4.80 -18.89 -9.42
N ARG A 484 5.89 -19.10 -10.14
CA ARG A 484 5.94 -20.14 -11.18
C ARG A 484 5.67 -21.51 -10.56
N THR A 485 4.87 -22.33 -11.25
CA THR A 485 4.51 -23.67 -10.80
C THR A 485 4.94 -24.72 -11.80
N ASP A 486 5.25 -25.92 -11.29
CA ASP A 486 5.43 -27.13 -12.10
C ASP A 486 4.09 -27.65 -12.63
N ASP A 487 4.11 -28.78 -13.34
CA ASP A 487 2.91 -29.38 -13.93
C ASP A 487 1.93 -29.92 -12.88
N GLU A 488 2.39 -30.10 -11.65
CA GLU A 488 1.61 -30.58 -10.50
C GLU A 488 1.05 -29.42 -9.67
N GLY A 489 1.41 -28.18 -10.02
CA GLY A 489 0.97 -26.96 -9.33
C GLY A 489 1.81 -26.57 -8.12
N ASN A 490 2.97 -27.18 -7.91
CA ASN A 490 3.89 -26.80 -6.84
C ASN A 490 4.75 -25.61 -7.27
N PHE A 491 5.04 -24.72 -6.32
CA PHE A 491 5.94 -23.60 -6.59
C PHE A 491 7.37 -24.08 -6.87
N GLU A 492 7.94 -23.61 -7.96
CA GLU A 492 9.32 -23.92 -8.36
C GLU A 492 10.36 -23.02 -7.71
N TRP A 493 9.94 -21.86 -7.21
CA TRP A 493 10.79 -20.90 -6.48
C TRP A 493 10.35 -20.83 -5.01
N PRO A 494 11.29 -20.93 -4.05
CA PRO A 494 10.93 -20.99 -2.63
C PRO A 494 10.35 -19.70 -2.07
N GLY A 495 10.68 -18.53 -2.65
CA GLY A 495 10.17 -17.24 -2.17
C GLY A 495 10.79 -16.80 -0.85
N PHE A 496 10.09 -15.91 -0.13
CA PHE A 496 10.53 -15.35 1.14
C PHE A 496 11.97 -14.79 1.08
N GLY A 497 12.81 -15.17 2.03
CA GLY A 497 14.22 -14.73 2.09
C GLY A 497 15.03 -15.01 0.82
N ASP A 498 14.71 -16.09 0.11
CA ASP A 498 15.39 -16.47 -1.12
C ASP A 498 15.15 -15.50 -2.29
N ASN A 499 14.16 -14.62 -2.18
CA ASN A 499 13.96 -13.54 -3.13
C ASN A 499 15.16 -12.57 -3.16
N LEU A 500 15.94 -12.50 -2.09
CA LEU A 500 17.17 -11.72 -2.07
C LEU A 500 18.17 -12.17 -3.15
N ARG A 501 18.17 -13.44 -3.51
CA ARG A 501 19.03 -13.99 -4.58
C ARG A 501 18.77 -13.31 -5.91
N VAL A 502 17.52 -13.04 -6.20
CA VAL A 502 17.10 -12.31 -7.40
C VAL A 502 17.39 -10.80 -7.26
N VAL A 503 17.13 -10.22 -6.10
CA VAL A 503 17.42 -8.80 -5.82
C VAL A 503 18.93 -8.54 -5.90
N GLU A 504 19.78 -9.46 -5.48
CA GLU A 504 21.23 -9.38 -5.64
C GLU A 504 21.64 -9.23 -7.11
N TRP A 505 21.05 -10.06 -8.00
CA TRP A 505 21.30 -9.92 -9.43
C TRP A 505 20.79 -8.58 -9.96
N ILE A 506 19.59 -8.17 -9.58
CA ILE A 506 19.00 -6.88 -9.96
C ILE A 506 19.94 -5.73 -9.60
N LEU A 507 20.42 -5.69 -8.36
CA LEU A 507 21.34 -4.64 -7.90
C LEU A 507 22.70 -4.72 -8.60
N GLY A 508 23.18 -5.93 -8.87
CA GLY A 508 24.39 -6.14 -9.67
C GLY A 508 24.26 -5.56 -11.08
N ARG A 509 23.08 -5.67 -11.69
CA ARG A 509 22.79 -5.03 -12.99
C ARG A 509 22.82 -3.51 -12.89
N CYS A 510 22.30 -2.94 -11.83
CA CYS A 510 22.27 -1.49 -11.62
C CYS A 510 23.66 -0.88 -11.51
N PHE A 511 24.64 -1.63 -10.97
CA PHE A 511 25.98 -1.16 -10.71
C PHE A 511 27.06 -1.76 -11.64
N GLY A 512 26.64 -2.43 -12.71
CA GLY A 512 27.58 -3.00 -13.69
C GLY A 512 28.39 -4.20 -13.22
N GLU A 513 27.93 -4.89 -12.18
CA GLU A 513 28.59 -6.03 -11.55
C GLU A 513 28.10 -7.38 -12.07
N LYS A 514 27.01 -7.41 -12.81
CA LYS A 514 26.37 -8.61 -13.36
C LYS A 514 26.05 -8.47 -14.84
N ASP A 515 26.27 -9.55 -15.58
CA ASP A 515 25.92 -9.64 -16.99
C ASP A 515 24.44 -10.06 -17.17
N ALA A 516 23.99 -10.01 -18.40
CA ALA A 516 22.65 -10.44 -18.80
C ALA A 516 22.63 -11.00 -20.20
N VAL A 517 21.60 -11.79 -20.49
CA VAL A 517 21.29 -12.33 -21.81
C VAL A 517 20.03 -11.64 -22.33
N GLU A 518 20.05 -11.19 -23.58
CA GLU A 518 18.87 -10.58 -24.21
C GLU A 518 17.86 -11.66 -24.60
N THR A 519 16.60 -11.41 -24.28
CA THR A 519 15.45 -12.23 -24.69
C THR A 519 14.40 -11.33 -25.36
N GLU A 520 13.30 -11.93 -25.82
CA GLU A 520 12.17 -11.17 -26.40
C GLU A 520 11.54 -10.20 -25.40
N LEU A 521 11.65 -10.49 -24.09
CA LEU A 521 11.06 -9.67 -23.02
C LEU A 521 12.00 -8.56 -22.51
N GLY A 522 13.30 -8.77 -22.59
CA GLY A 522 14.30 -7.87 -22.03
C GLY A 522 15.59 -8.60 -21.71
N TYR A 523 16.28 -8.18 -20.67
CA TYR A 523 17.54 -8.80 -20.23
C TYR A 523 17.29 -9.73 -19.06
N GLU A 524 17.81 -10.95 -19.15
CA GLU A 524 17.68 -11.98 -18.11
C GLU A 524 19.04 -12.40 -17.58
N PRO A 525 19.13 -12.94 -16.34
CA PRO A 525 20.35 -13.59 -15.90
C PRO A 525 20.60 -14.88 -16.66
N LYS A 526 21.86 -15.30 -16.75
CA LYS A 526 22.15 -16.70 -16.99
C LYS A 526 21.74 -17.49 -15.75
N PRO A 527 21.27 -18.73 -15.84
CA PRO A 527 20.86 -19.51 -14.67
C PRO A 527 21.94 -19.56 -13.56
N GLU A 528 23.21 -19.68 -13.94
CA GLU A 528 24.35 -19.73 -13.03
C GLU A 528 24.67 -18.39 -12.33
N ASP A 529 24.09 -17.27 -12.77
CA ASP A 529 24.25 -15.95 -12.14
C ASP A 529 23.31 -15.75 -10.95
N ILE A 530 22.35 -16.63 -10.76
CA ILE A 530 21.51 -16.68 -9.56
C ILE A 530 22.21 -17.55 -8.52
N ASN A 531 22.55 -16.95 -7.39
CA ASN A 531 23.25 -17.65 -6.31
C ASN A 531 22.32 -18.66 -5.63
N LEU A 532 22.63 -19.94 -5.75
CA LEU A 532 21.84 -21.06 -5.20
C LEU A 532 22.50 -21.69 -3.95
N GLU A 533 23.51 -21.05 -3.37
CA GLU A 533 24.16 -21.56 -2.16
C GLU A 533 23.15 -21.68 -1.01
N GLY A 534 23.02 -22.87 -0.45
CA GLY A 534 22.17 -23.11 0.72
C GLY A 534 20.66 -23.20 0.43
N VAL A 535 20.24 -23.28 -0.82
CA VAL A 535 18.83 -23.47 -1.18
C VAL A 535 18.66 -24.76 -2.00
N ASP A 536 17.52 -25.42 -1.81
CA ASP A 536 17.20 -26.66 -2.54
C ASP A 536 16.47 -26.31 -3.85
N VAL A 537 17.20 -25.68 -4.75
CA VAL A 537 16.75 -25.35 -6.11
C VAL A 537 17.90 -25.69 -7.06
N THR A 538 17.59 -26.40 -8.14
CA THR A 538 18.59 -26.78 -9.14
C THR A 538 18.76 -25.71 -10.23
N ILE A 539 19.92 -25.70 -10.90
CA ILE A 539 20.13 -24.84 -12.07
C ILE A 539 19.13 -25.14 -13.17
N ASP A 540 18.73 -26.41 -13.36
CA ASP A 540 17.73 -26.79 -14.35
C ASP A 540 16.37 -26.15 -14.03
N THR A 541 15.96 -26.12 -12.77
CA THR A 541 14.75 -25.43 -12.35
C THR A 541 14.84 -23.92 -12.66
N VAL A 542 15.95 -23.28 -12.32
CA VAL A 542 16.17 -21.85 -12.63
C VAL A 542 16.10 -21.60 -14.13
N LYS A 543 16.70 -22.47 -14.92
CA LYS A 543 16.63 -22.40 -16.38
C LYS A 543 15.20 -22.47 -16.90
N ASP A 544 14.38 -23.37 -16.35
CA ASP A 544 12.97 -23.51 -16.73
C ASP A 544 12.16 -22.26 -16.37
N ILE A 545 12.32 -21.71 -15.16
CA ILE A 545 11.56 -20.54 -14.72
C ILE A 545 12.07 -19.22 -15.29
N LEU A 546 13.22 -19.21 -15.97
CA LEU A 546 13.70 -18.09 -16.79
C LEU A 546 13.25 -18.20 -18.24
N GLY A 547 12.69 -19.34 -18.64
CA GLY A 547 12.27 -19.57 -20.02
C GLY A 547 11.14 -18.64 -20.47
N VAL A 548 11.18 -18.22 -21.73
CA VAL A 548 10.15 -17.43 -22.39
C VAL A 548 9.33 -18.34 -23.31
N ASP A 549 8.06 -18.53 -23.00
CA ASP A 549 7.11 -19.24 -23.86
C ASP A 549 6.48 -18.25 -24.84
N LYS A 550 6.91 -18.29 -26.08
CA LYS A 550 6.48 -17.36 -27.13
C LYS A 550 4.98 -17.45 -27.42
N GLU A 551 4.39 -18.64 -27.36
CA GLU A 551 2.96 -18.83 -27.63
C GLU A 551 2.12 -18.22 -26.53
N LEU A 552 2.47 -18.45 -25.27
CA LEU A 552 1.80 -17.81 -24.13
C LEU A 552 1.91 -16.27 -24.19
N TRP A 553 3.07 -15.76 -24.56
CA TRP A 553 3.27 -14.31 -24.68
C TRP A 553 2.54 -13.70 -25.87
N LEU A 554 2.40 -14.39 -26.98
CA LEU A 554 1.56 -13.92 -28.10
C LEU A 554 0.09 -13.84 -27.68
N GLU A 555 -0.39 -14.79 -26.89
CA GLU A 555 -1.73 -14.74 -26.31
C GLU A 555 -1.86 -13.61 -25.30
N GLU A 556 -0.82 -13.39 -24.49
CA GLU A 556 -0.74 -12.25 -23.55
C GLU A 556 -0.85 -10.91 -24.30
N CYS A 557 -0.19 -10.77 -25.45
CA CYS A 557 -0.28 -9.55 -26.28
C CYS A 557 -1.73 -9.23 -26.68
N LYS A 558 -2.54 -10.24 -26.98
CA LYS A 558 -3.97 -10.04 -27.28
C LYS A 558 -4.71 -9.45 -26.09
N GLY A 559 -4.52 -10.00 -24.90
CA GLY A 559 -5.12 -9.52 -23.67
C GLY A 559 -4.67 -8.10 -23.32
N ILE A 560 -3.41 -7.76 -23.58
CA ILE A 560 -2.88 -6.41 -23.38
C ILE A 560 -3.56 -5.41 -24.34
N ARG A 561 -3.72 -5.77 -25.62
CA ARG A 561 -4.41 -4.92 -26.61
C ARG A 561 -5.85 -4.65 -26.20
N GLU A 562 -6.57 -5.65 -25.75
CA GLU A 562 -7.94 -5.51 -25.24
C GLU A 562 -7.99 -4.55 -24.06
N TYR A 563 -7.07 -4.70 -23.11
CA TYR A 563 -7.00 -3.82 -21.94
C TYR A 563 -6.65 -2.39 -22.34
N TYR A 564 -5.70 -2.19 -23.24
CA TYR A 564 -5.29 -0.86 -23.72
C TYR A 564 -6.40 -0.14 -24.49
N ALA A 565 -7.27 -0.88 -25.19
CA ALA A 565 -8.33 -0.29 -26.02
C ALA A 565 -9.28 0.61 -25.23
N GLN A 566 -9.52 0.33 -23.94
CA GLN A 566 -10.41 1.14 -23.12
C GLN A 566 -9.92 2.57 -22.88
N PHE A 567 -8.64 2.84 -23.06
CA PHE A 567 -8.05 4.16 -22.85
C PHE A 567 -8.14 5.08 -24.09
N GLY A 568 -8.45 4.52 -25.26
CA GLY A 568 -8.60 5.30 -26.49
C GLY A 568 -7.40 6.21 -26.76
N ASP A 569 -7.67 7.48 -27.01
CA ASP A 569 -6.62 8.49 -27.31
C ASP A 569 -5.73 8.83 -26.10
N LYS A 570 -6.11 8.42 -24.89
CA LYS A 570 -5.29 8.61 -23.69
C LYS A 570 -4.17 7.59 -23.54
N LEU A 571 -4.22 6.48 -24.28
CA LEU A 571 -3.12 5.53 -24.29
C LEU A 571 -1.86 6.21 -24.89
N PRO A 572 -0.73 6.24 -24.16
CA PRO A 572 0.50 6.77 -24.72
C PRO A 572 0.93 6.02 -25.98
N LYS A 573 1.29 6.74 -27.03
CA LYS A 573 1.76 6.15 -28.29
C LYS A 573 2.98 5.25 -28.10
N LYS A 574 3.84 5.61 -27.14
CA LYS A 574 5.04 4.83 -26.82
C LYS A 574 4.68 3.43 -26.30
N LEU A 575 3.63 3.31 -25.48
CA LEU A 575 3.20 2.01 -24.95
C LEU A 575 2.57 1.14 -26.05
N ALA A 576 1.79 1.74 -26.95
CA ALA A 576 1.27 1.01 -28.11
C ALA A 576 2.43 0.49 -29.00
N GLN A 577 3.45 1.30 -29.19
CA GLN A 577 4.64 0.93 -29.97
C GLN A 577 5.42 -0.20 -29.28
N GLU A 578 5.61 -0.15 -27.95
CA GLU A 578 6.29 -1.21 -27.20
C GLU A 578 5.55 -2.55 -27.30
N LEU A 579 4.22 -2.53 -27.33
CA LEU A 579 3.43 -3.75 -27.53
C LEU A 579 3.63 -4.32 -28.95
N ASP A 580 3.61 -3.47 -29.99
CA ASP A 580 3.87 -3.89 -31.36
C ASP A 580 5.29 -4.48 -31.51
N ASP A 581 6.27 -3.85 -30.87
CA ASP A 581 7.66 -4.30 -30.88
C ASP A 581 7.83 -5.65 -30.18
N LEU A 582 7.15 -5.86 -29.03
CA LEU A 582 7.14 -7.14 -28.33
C LEU A 582 6.55 -8.24 -29.23
N GLU A 583 5.39 -7.99 -29.84
CA GLU A 583 4.76 -8.97 -30.73
C GLU A 583 5.67 -9.31 -31.90
N ALA A 584 6.35 -8.32 -32.48
CA ALA A 584 7.31 -8.52 -33.57
C ALA A 584 8.52 -9.38 -33.14
N ARG A 585 9.04 -9.15 -31.94
CA ARG A 585 10.13 -9.98 -31.37
C ARG A 585 9.70 -11.43 -31.14
N LEU A 586 8.47 -11.64 -30.64
CA LEU A 586 7.94 -12.97 -30.38
C LEU A 586 7.68 -13.78 -31.66
N LYS A 587 7.44 -13.13 -32.78
CA LYS A 587 7.19 -13.75 -34.08
C LYS A 587 8.47 -14.09 -34.87
N LYS A 588 9.62 -13.61 -34.44
CA LYS A 588 10.93 -13.98 -35.02
C LYS A 588 11.39 -15.34 -34.51
#